data_2101ffc2ebebf05b00bfd7f2a12e8270
#
_entry.id   2101ffc2ebebf05b00bfd7f2a12e8270
#
_cell.length_a   1.000
_cell.length_b   1.000
_cell.length_c   1.000
_cell.angle_alpha   90.00
_cell.angle_beta   90.00
_cell.angle_gamma   90.00
#
_symmetry.space_group_name_H-M   'P 1'
#
loop_
_entity.id
_entity.type
_entity.pdbx_description
1 polymer ?
#
loop_
_entity_poly.entity_id
_entity_poly.type
_entity_poly.pdbx_seq_one_letter_code
_entity_poly.pdbx_strand_id
1 'polypeptide(L)'
;MNNYDFLVSDISSIKGIGTKTTKLFKKKNINTVFDLLWSLPRDYTDRTHISKIKELQLGKVQTIVVNVEKYSFPRIRNLPNKVICNDETGKLECIFFNSYEGYIRKILPLKSKVTISGKISFYKNKYQITNPTHVSTCLLYTSDAADEIT
;
A
#
# COMPACT_ATOMS: atom_id res chain seq x y z
N MET A 1 -3.44 24.73 -29.07
CA MET A 1 -2.84 23.39 -29.04
C MET A 1 -3.98 22.39 -29.17
N ASN A 2 -4.01 21.66 -30.28
CA ASN A 2 -5.03 20.63 -30.46
C ASN A 2 -4.76 19.49 -29.48
N ASN A 3 -5.81 18.86 -28.96
CA ASN A 3 -5.69 17.75 -28.03
C ASN A 3 -4.81 16.59 -28.57
N TYR A 4 -4.71 16.45 -29.88
CA TYR A 4 -3.86 15.46 -30.55
C TYR A 4 -2.36 15.77 -30.43
N ASP A 5 -1.96 17.04 -30.44
CA ASP A 5 -0.54 17.45 -30.33
C ASP A 5 0.02 17.05 -28.94
N PHE A 6 -0.82 17.14 -27.90
CA PHE A 6 -0.42 16.70 -26.57
C PHE A 6 -0.20 15.19 -26.48
N LEU A 7 -1.03 14.37 -27.14
CA LEU A 7 -0.87 12.92 -27.13
C LEU A 7 0.42 12.45 -27.80
N VAL A 8 0.88 13.15 -28.82
CA VAL A 8 2.10 12.81 -29.56
C VAL A 8 3.35 13.42 -28.92
N SER A 9 3.18 14.31 -27.94
CA SER A 9 4.32 14.96 -27.27
C SER A 9 5.15 13.97 -26.47
N ASP A 10 6.45 14.30 -26.26
CA ASP A 10 7.36 13.49 -25.44
C ASP A 10 6.84 13.38 -24.01
N ILE A 11 7.03 12.23 -23.40
CA ILE A 11 6.54 11.92 -22.04
C ILE A 11 7.09 12.89 -20.99
N SER A 12 8.22 13.53 -21.24
CA SER A 12 8.81 14.55 -20.36
C SER A 12 7.98 15.86 -20.30
N SER A 13 7.04 16.06 -21.23
CA SER A 13 6.13 17.21 -21.22
C SER A 13 5.12 17.17 -20.09
N ILE A 14 4.89 16.00 -19.48
CA ILE A 14 3.95 15.82 -18.38
C ILE A 14 4.54 16.41 -17.09
N LYS A 15 3.81 17.34 -16.49
CA LYS A 15 4.20 17.93 -15.20
C LYS A 15 4.40 16.84 -14.13
N GLY A 16 5.58 16.83 -13.52
CA GLY A 16 5.95 15.84 -12.49
C GLY A 16 6.80 14.68 -13.00
N ILE A 17 6.96 14.53 -14.31
CA ILE A 17 7.90 13.55 -14.88
C ILE A 17 9.26 14.21 -15.08
N GLY A 18 10.19 13.91 -14.18
CA GLY A 18 11.58 14.37 -14.26
C GLY A 18 12.46 13.47 -15.12
N THR A 19 13.70 13.90 -15.38
CA THR A 19 14.67 13.22 -16.25
C THR A 19 14.94 11.76 -15.87
N LYS A 20 14.96 11.44 -14.57
CA LYS A 20 15.15 10.05 -14.09
C LYS A 20 13.97 9.17 -14.49
N THR A 21 12.75 9.65 -14.28
CA THR A 21 11.52 8.93 -14.62
C THR A 21 11.37 8.77 -16.14
N THR A 22 11.66 9.82 -16.91
CA THR A 22 11.69 9.76 -18.37
C THR A 22 12.61 8.65 -18.89
N LYS A 23 13.82 8.51 -18.33
CA LYS A 23 14.75 7.43 -18.69
C LYS A 23 14.18 6.04 -18.41
N LEU A 24 13.42 5.87 -17.33
CA LEU A 24 12.78 4.59 -17.00
C LEU A 24 11.64 4.25 -17.97
N PHE A 25 10.84 5.24 -18.37
CA PHE A 25 9.79 5.03 -19.36
C PHE A 25 10.38 4.69 -20.73
N LYS A 26 11.41 5.41 -21.18
CA LYS A 26 12.09 5.13 -22.46
C LYS A 26 12.70 3.72 -22.50
N LYS A 27 13.20 3.19 -21.38
CA LYS A 27 13.63 1.77 -21.29
C LYS A 27 12.48 0.76 -21.51
N LYS A 28 11.24 1.17 -21.30
CA LYS A 28 10.03 0.36 -21.54
C LYS A 28 9.39 0.66 -22.90
N ASN A 29 10.08 1.39 -23.78
CA ASN A 29 9.56 1.86 -25.07
C ASN A 29 8.33 2.78 -24.95
N ILE A 30 8.20 3.50 -23.84
CA ILE A 30 7.17 4.50 -23.62
C ILE A 30 7.84 5.88 -23.86
N ASN A 31 7.61 6.49 -25.02
CA ASN A 31 8.24 7.73 -25.44
C ASN A 31 7.26 8.91 -25.45
N THR A 32 6.00 8.65 -25.76
CA THR A 32 4.96 9.66 -25.88
C THR A 32 3.90 9.54 -24.80
N VAL A 33 3.09 10.57 -24.66
CA VAL A 33 1.90 10.54 -23.77
C VAL A 33 0.94 9.44 -24.22
N PHE A 34 0.80 9.26 -25.54
CA PHE A 34 -0.03 8.19 -26.11
C PHE A 34 0.47 6.79 -25.69
N ASP A 35 1.78 6.53 -25.77
CA ASP A 35 2.35 5.25 -25.33
C ASP A 35 2.04 4.96 -23.87
N LEU A 36 2.09 5.99 -23.02
CA LEU A 36 1.76 5.85 -21.60
C LEU A 36 0.29 5.47 -21.40
N LEU A 37 -0.62 6.14 -22.09
CA LEU A 37 -2.05 5.86 -22.01
C LEU A 37 -2.41 4.46 -22.54
N TRP A 38 -1.69 4.01 -23.56
CA TRP A 38 -1.86 2.70 -24.16
C TRP A 38 -1.17 1.58 -23.38
N SER A 39 -0.31 1.93 -22.43
CA SER A 39 0.38 0.99 -21.54
C SER A 39 -0.59 0.48 -20.48
N LEU A 40 -1.36 -0.54 -20.81
CA LEU A 40 -2.31 -1.14 -19.89
C LEU A 40 -1.63 -1.78 -18.69
N PRO A 41 -2.23 -1.71 -17.50
CA PRO A 41 -1.75 -2.44 -16.33
C PRO A 41 -1.67 -3.94 -16.62
N ARG A 42 -0.59 -4.59 -16.21
CA ARG A 42 -0.41 -6.04 -16.40
C ARG A 42 -1.20 -6.87 -15.41
N ASP A 43 -1.46 -6.27 -14.24
CA ASP A 43 -2.10 -6.97 -13.14
C ASP A 43 -2.76 -5.97 -12.19
N TYR A 44 -3.73 -6.43 -11.43
CA TYR A 44 -4.35 -5.67 -10.37
C TYR A 44 -4.46 -6.52 -9.10
N THR A 45 -4.36 -5.88 -7.96
CA THR A 45 -4.58 -6.54 -6.67
C THR A 45 -5.97 -6.17 -6.16
N ASP A 46 -6.85 -7.15 -6.12
CA ASP A 46 -8.17 -6.98 -5.50
C ASP A 46 -7.99 -6.86 -3.98
N ARG A 47 -8.48 -5.76 -3.41
CA ARG A 47 -8.44 -5.47 -1.98
C ARG A 47 -9.83 -5.33 -1.36
N THR A 48 -10.88 -5.64 -2.12
CA THR A 48 -12.26 -5.51 -1.66
C THR A 48 -12.64 -6.56 -0.62
N HIS A 49 -12.02 -7.75 -0.74
CA HIS A 49 -12.27 -8.82 0.22
C HIS A 49 -11.48 -8.63 1.51
N ILE A 50 -12.19 -8.37 2.60
CA ILE A 50 -11.63 -8.22 3.94
C ILE A 50 -11.66 -9.58 4.64
N SER A 51 -10.50 -10.11 4.98
CA SER A 51 -10.34 -11.37 5.70
C SER A 51 -10.12 -11.12 7.20
N LYS A 52 -10.50 -12.08 8.03
CA LYS A 52 -10.13 -12.11 9.46
C LYS A 52 -8.78 -12.80 9.64
N ILE A 53 -8.07 -12.49 10.75
CA ILE A 53 -6.71 -13.04 10.97
C ILE A 53 -6.71 -14.57 10.95
N LYS A 54 -7.72 -15.23 11.50
CA LYS A 54 -7.83 -16.71 11.49
C LYS A 54 -8.02 -17.32 10.10
N GLU A 55 -8.47 -16.53 9.11
CA GLU A 55 -8.79 -16.97 7.76
C GLU A 55 -7.66 -16.67 6.76
N LEU A 56 -6.53 -16.17 7.26
CA LEU A 56 -5.40 -15.76 6.44
C LEU A 56 -4.75 -16.96 5.75
N GLN A 57 -4.47 -16.79 4.46
CA GLN A 57 -3.83 -17.79 3.62
C GLN A 57 -2.38 -17.39 3.33
N LEU A 58 -1.46 -18.30 3.65
CA LEU A 58 -0.03 -18.06 3.46
C LEU A 58 0.31 -17.83 1.99
N GLY A 59 1.19 -16.88 1.77
CA GLY A 59 1.70 -16.55 0.44
C GLY A 59 0.78 -15.68 -0.41
N LYS A 60 -0.48 -15.48 -0.01
CA LYS A 60 -1.42 -14.60 -0.72
C LYS A 60 -1.36 -13.17 -0.22
N VAL A 61 -1.69 -12.23 -1.09
CA VAL A 61 -1.94 -10.84 -0.72
C VAL A 61 -3.38 -10.74 -0.28
N GLN A 62 -3.59 -10.34 0.97
CA GLN A 62 -4.93 -10.21 1.54
C GLN A 62 -5.06 -8.87 2.27
N THR A 63 -6.30 -8.42 2.38
CA THR A 63 -6.68 -7.19 3.10
C THR A 63 -7.37 -7.55 4.40
N ILE A 64 -6.93 -6.92 5.48
CA ILE A 64 -7.46 -7.13 6.83
C ILE A 64 -7.72 -5.81 7.51
N VAL A 65 -8.69 -5.79 8.39
CA VAL A 65 -9.00 -4.65 9.28
C VAL A 65 -8.61 -5.03 10.70
N VAL A 66 -7.68 -4.30 11.27
CA VAL A 66 -7.09 -4.60 12.58
C VAL A 66 -6.96 -3.36 13.44
N ASN A 67 -6.88 -3.56 14.76
CA ASN A 67 -6.54 -2.53 15.72
C ASN A 67 -5.03 -2.55 16.00
N VAL A 68 -4.40 -1.39 16.05
CA VAL A 68 -2.99 -1.25 16.41
C VAL A 68 -2.84 -1.34 17.93
N GLU A 69 -2.24 -2.43 18.41
CA GLU A 69 -2.10 -2.71 19.84
C GLU A 69 -0.81 -2.10 20.42
N LYS A 70 0.34 -2.37 19.78
CA LYS A 70 1.65 -2.02 20.33
C LYS A 70 2.71 -1.89 19.27
N TYR A 71 3.67 -0.99 19.52
CA TYR A 71 4.92 -0.90 18.75
C TYR A 71 6.04 -1.68 19.43
N SER A 72 6.94 -2.22 18.61
CA SER A 72 8.21 -2.80 19.03
C SER A 72 9.31 -2.26 18.11
N PHE A 73 9.98 -1.22 18.54
CA PHE A 73 11.07 -0.58 17.81
C PHE A 73 12.40 -0.92 18.49
N PRO A 74 13.15 -1.87 17.95
CA PRO A 74 14.43 -2.26 18.50
C PRO A 74 15.46 -1.14 18.28
N ARG A 75 16.26 -0.84 19.30
CA ARG A 75 17.36 0.14 19.20
C ARG A 75 18.59 -0.38 18.45
N ILE A 76 18.57 -1.65 18.09
CA ILE A 76 19.71 -2.31 17.43
C ILE A 76 19.59 -2.10 15.91
N ARG A 77 20.66 -1.60 15.29
CA ARG A 77 20.75 -1.51 13.83
C ARG A 77 20.50 -2.89 13.19
N ASN A 78 19.83 -2.91 12.04
CA ASN A 78 19.48 -4.11 11.26
C ASN A 78 18.34 -4.98 11.81
N LEU A 79 17.70 -4.62 12.91
CA LEU A 79 16.44 -5.26 13.29
C LEU A 79 15.25 -4.48 12.73
N PRO A 80 14.24 -5.18 12.18
CA PRO A 80 13.07 -4.54 11.63
C PRO A 80 12.18 -3.96 12.74
N ASN A 81 11.54 -2.85 12.44
CA ASN A 81 10.49 -2.32 13.27
C ASN A 81 9.24 -3.20 13.18
N LYS A 82 8.57 -3.43 14.29
CA LYS A 82 7.38 -4.26 14.35
C LYS A 82 6.21 -3.49 14.94
N VAL A 83 5.05 -3.75 14.40
CA VAL A 83 3.77 -3.27 14.93
C VAL A 83 2.89 -4.48 15.18
N ILE A 84 2.43 -4.61 16.42
CA ILE A 84 1.53 -5.69 16.80
C ILE A 84 0.11 -5.17 16.62
N CYS A 85 -0.64 -5.87 15.80
CA CYS A 85 -2.04 -5.60 15.52
C CYS A 85 -2.89 -6.79 15.91
N ASN A 86 -4.15 -6.55 16.22
CA ASN A 86 -5.11 -7.59 16.54
C ASN A 86 -6.47 -7.34 15.88
N ASP A 87 -7.21 -8.41 15.71
CA ASP A 87 -8.65 -8.40 15.49
C ASP A 87 -9.34 -9.26 16.53
N GLU A 88 -10.64 -9.50 16.36
CA GLU A 88 -11.44 -10.38 17.24
C GLU A 88 -10.97 -11.84 17.20
N THR A 89 -10.20 -12.25 16.20
CA THR A 89 -9.86 -13.66 15.92
C THR A 89 -8.41 -14.00 16.18
N GLY A 90 -7.51 -13.00 16.29
CA GLY A 90 -6.11 -13.27 16.52
C GLY A 90 -5.21 -12.05 16.55
N LYS A 91 -3.91 -12.31 16.50
CA LYS A 91 -2.86 -11.29 16.45
C LYS A 91 -2.01 -11.43 15.18
N LEU A 92 -1.56 -10.30 14.66
CA LEU A 92 -0.72 -10.19 13.49
C LEU A 92 0.45 -9.25 13.77
N GLU A 93 1.63 -9.58 13.27
CA GLU A 93 2.79 -8.69 13.31
C GLU A 93 3.01 -8.02 11.94
N CYS A 94 2.99 -6.69 11.89
CA CYS A 94 3.46 -5.93 10.73
C CYS A 94 4.93 -5.64 10.89
N ILE A 95 5.75 -6.07 9.94
CA ILE A 95 7.20 -5.95 9.98
C ILE A 95 7.64 -4.93 8.94
N PHE A 96 8.39 -3.93 9.37
CA PHE A 96 8.90 -2.86 8.53
C PHE A 96 10.43 -2.88 8.49
N PHE A 97 10.98 -3.11 7.31
CA PHE A 97 12.40 -2.95 7.05
C PHE A 97 12.66 -1.54 6.51
N ASN A 98 13.74 -0.91 6.97
CA ASN A 98 14.19 0.40 6.49
C ASN A 98 13.15 1.54 6.59
N SER A 99 12.24 1.46 7.53
CA SER A 99 11.22 2.50 7.76
C SER A 99 11.47 3.23 9.08
N TYR A 100 11.31 4.55 9.08
CA TYR A 100 11.48 5.37 10.29
C TYR A 100 10.27 5.23 11.22
N GLU A 101 10.52 5.26 12.51
CA GLU A 101 9.47 5.17 13.54
C GLU A 101 8.37 6.22 13.36
N GLY A 102 8.74 7.47 13.06
CA GLY A 102 7.77 8.55 12.83
C GLY A 102 6.82 8.28 11.67
N TYR A 103 7.31 7.68 10.59
CA TYR A 103 6.47 7.25 9.47
C TYR A 103 5.50 6.15 9.88
N ILE A 104 6.00 5.13 10.59
CA ILE A 104 5.17 4.01 11.06
C ILE A 104 4.07 4.49 12.00
N ARG A 105 4.39 5.39 12.94
CA ARG A 105 3.40 5.99 13.85
C ARG A 105 2.33 6.80 13.12
N LYS A 106 2.70 7.43 12.02
CA LYS A 106 1.76 8.21 11.18
C LYS A 106 0.77 7.31 10.44
N ILE A 107 1.24 6.21 9.83
CA ILE A 107 0.39 5.32 9.04
C ILE A 107 -0.38 4.30 9.88
N LEU A 108 0.15 3.94 11.04
CA LEU A 108 -0.43 2.99 11.99
C LEU A 108 -0.53 3.64 13.38
N PRO A 109 -1.44 4.58 13.61
CA PRO A 109 -1.59 5.22 14.92
C PRO A 109 -1.99 4.20 15.99
N LEU A 110 -1.44 4.35 17.19
CA LEU A 110 -1.74 3.45 18.32
C LEU A 110 -3.23 3.49 18.68
N LYS A 111 -3.80 2.35 19.01
CA LYS A 111 -5.23 2.19 19.37
C LYS A 111 -6.20 2.61 18.28
N SER A 112 -5.74 2.73 17.03
CA SER A 112 -6.61 3.01 15.89
C SER A 112 -6.97 1.74 15.14
N LYS A 113 -8.13 1.76 14.49
CA LYS A 113 -8.57 0.74 13.54
C LYS A 113 -8.05 1.10 12.17
N VAL A 114 -7.31 0.18 11.54
CA VAL A 114 -6.65 0.39 10.25
C VAL A 114 -6.89 -0.77 9.32
N THR A 115 -6.94 -0.48 8.03
CA THR A 115 -6.97 -1.48 6.97
C THR A 115 -5.56 -1.68 6.45
N ILE A 116 -5.10 -2.91 6.45
CA ILE A 116 -3.75 -3.29 6.00
C ILE A 116 -3.87 -4.32 4.90
N SER A 117 -3.14 -4.12 3.82
CA SER A 117 -3.04 -5.09 2.73
C SER A 117 -1.58 -5.47 2.49
N GLY A 118 -1.32 -6.75 2.36
CA GLY A 118 0.02 -7.25 2.10
C GLY A 118 0.08 -8.77 1.99
N LYS A 119 1.25 -9.26 1.63
CA LYS A 119 1.50 -10.69 1.51
C LYS A 119 1.61 -11.32 2.90
N ILE A 120 0.79 -12.36 3.12
CA ILE A 120 0.75 -13.07 4.39
C ILE A 120 1.90 -14.08 4.49
N SER A 121 2.61 -14.02 5.59
CA SER A 121 3.64 -14.99 5.97
C SER A 121 3.39 -15.51 7.39
N PHE A 122 4.04 -16.60 7.75
CA PHE A 122 3.94 -17.20 9.08
C PHE A 122 5.32 -17.49 9.62
N TYR A 123 5.64 -16.93 10.76
CA TYR A 123 6.95 -17.10 11.38
C TYR A 123 6.83 -17.12 12.90
N LYS A 124 7.55 -18.06 13.57
CA LYS A 124 7.51 -18.23 15.02
C LYS A 124 6.08 -18.32 15.58
N ASN A 125 5.24 -19.10 14.90
CA ASN A 125 3.85 -19.33 15.29
C ASN A 125 2.94 -18.09 15.27
N LYS A 126 3.28 -17.08 14.41
CA LYS A 126 2.51 -15.85 14.26
C LYS A 126 2.34 -15.48 12.80
N TYR A 127 1.18 -14.97 12.46
CA TYR A 127 0.96 -14.35 11.17
C TYR A 127 1.72 -13.02 11.08
N GLN A 128 2.33 -12.79 9.93
CA GLN A 128 3.11 -11.59 9.66
C GLN A 128 2.81 -11.02 8.29
N ILE A 129 2.84 -9.68 8.20
CA ILE A 129 2.91 -8.96 6.94
C ILE A 129 4.20 -8.15 6.92
N THR A 130 5.06 -8.43 5.94
CA THR A 130 6.32 -7.71 5.77
C THR A 130 6.12 -6.58 4.77
N ASN A 131 6.47 -5.36 5.16
CA ASN A 131 6.32 -4.15 4.34
C ASN A 131 4.93 -4.10 3.67
N PRO A 132 3.86 -3.80 4.41
CA PRO A 132 2.51 -3.74 3.87
C PRO A 132 2.46 -2.91 2.59
N THR A 133 1.77 -3.41 1.57
CA THR A 133 1.64 -2.72 0.27
C THR A 133 0.65 -1.56 0.33
N HIS A 134 -0.27 -1.62 1.28
CA HIS A 134 -1.24 -0.56 1.52
C HIS A 134 -1.63 -0.51 2.99
N VAL A 135 -1.74 0.70 3.52
CA VAL A 135 -2.25 0.98 4.86
C VAL A 135 -3.14 2.20 4.78
N SER A 136 -4.36 2.09 5.29
CA SER A 136 -5.30 3.22 5.40
C SER A 136 -6.02 3.19 6.74
N THR A 137 -6.32 4.36 7.27
CA THR A 137 -7.22 4.47 8.41
C THR A 137 -8.63 4.16 7.96
N CYS A 138 -9.38 3.37 8.74
CA CYS A 138 -10.70 2.85 8.37
C CYS A 138 -11.78 3.93 8.13
N LEU A 139 -11.48 5.18 8.44
CA LEU A 139 -12.38 6.33 8.31
C LEU A 139 -12.62 6.81 6.87
N LEU A 140 -11.90 6.28 5.88
CA LEU A 140 -12.02 6.74 4.49
C LEU A 140 -13.07 5.96 3.66
N TYR A 141 -13.77 5.02 4.24
CA TYR A 141 -14.83 4.25 3.57
C TYR A 141 -16.18 4.30 4.26
N THR A 142 -16.42 5.24 5.12
CA THR A 142 -17.79 5.64 5.36
C THR A 142 -18.21 6.49 4.17
N SER A 143 -19.12 5.98 3.46
CA SER A 143 -19.87 6.54 2.35
C SER A 143 -20.54 7.88 2.70
N ASP A 144 -19.79 8.89 3.02
CA ASP A 144 -20.29 10.26 3.11
C ASP A 144 -20.56 10.85 1.73
N ALA A 145 -20.23 10.11 0.67
CA ALA A 145 -20.60 10.47 -0.70
C ALA A 145 -22.07 10.15 -1.05
N ALA A 146 -22.78 9.42 -0.20
CA ALA A 146 -24.19 9.08 -0.47
C ALA A 146 -25.20 10.02 0.20
N ASP A 147 -24.77 10.83 1.17
CA ASP A 147 -25.66 11.73 1.91
C ASP A 147 -25.68 13.18 1.39
N GLU A 148 -24.89 13.53 0.39
CA GLU A 148 -24.93 14.86 -0.22
C GLU A 148 -25.82 14.96 -1.48
N ILE A 149 -26.63 13.96 -1.78
CA ILE A 149 -27.63 14.05 -2.84
C ILE A 149 -29.03 13.95 -2.22
N THR A 150 -29.39 14.95 -1.45
CA THR A 150 -30.77 15.29 -1.15
C THR A 150 -30.93 16.80 -1.09
#